data_790b0a225c1e409c80f324fc388a55db
#
_entry.id   790b0a225c1e409c80f324fc388a55db
#
_cell.length_a   1.000
_cell.length_b   1.000
_cell.length_c   1.000
_cell.angle_alpha   90.00
_cell.angle_beta   90.00
_cell.angle_gamma   90.00
#
_symmetry.space_group_name_H-M   'P 1'
#
loop_
_entity.id
_entity.type
_entity.pdbx_description
1 polymer ?
#
loop_
_entity_poly.entity_id
_entity_poly.type
_entity_poly.pdbx_seq_one_letter_code
_entity_poly.pdbx_strand_id
1 'polypeptide(L)'
;QPDVESAKIAARRVLAESPLVTGHAAPRHSPAELITALRRAVDPNGYVVIQAFLDRVPGTEAVLEEFRTDLVRALNVPVAVGFGPRYLHSTGQFHKGGPAVGAFLQLLDTTMPEVPIPGTDGTFGSLILAQASGDREVLASHGRPVLFCATEDLPATLRQMREALAN
;
A
#
# COMPACT_ATOMS: atom_id res chain seq x y z
N GLN A 1 10.89 -18.35 2.80
CA GLN A 1 9.67 -17.50 2.65
C GLN A 1 9.47 -17.20 1.15
N PRO A 2 8.79 -18.10 0.40
CA PRO A 2 8.74 -18.02 -1.06
C PRO A 2 8.07 -16.73 -1.55
N ASP A 3 7.01 -16.28 -0.91
CA ASP A 3 6.27 -15.08 -1.36
C ASP A 3 7.02 -13.77 -1.07
N VAL A 4 7.88 -13.74 -0.07
CA VAL A 4 8.79 -12.60 0.17
C VAL A 4 9.86 -12.55 -0.93
N GLU A 5 10.39 -13.69 -1.37
CA GLU A 5 11.36 -13.73 -2.46
C GLU A 5 10.71 -13.36 -3.81
N SER A 6 9.49 -13.80 -4.06
CA SER A 6 8.71 -13.41 -5.24
C SER A 6 8.52 -11.89 -5.32
N ALA A 7 8.21 -11.24 -4.21
CA ALA A 7 8.10 -9.77 -4.16
C ALA A 7 9.44 -9.06 -4.44
N LYS A 8 10.57 -9.61 -3.98
CA LYS A 8 11.91 -9.07 -4.29
C LYS A 8 12.27 -9.23 -5.77
N ILE A 9 11.92 -10.36 -6.38
CA ILE A 9 12.14 -10.61 -7.81
C ILE A 9 11.31 -9.63 -8.62
N ALA A 10 10.02 -9.45 -8.29
CA ALA A 10 9.15 -8.48 -8.94
C ALA A 10 9.69 -7.04 -8.82
N ALA A 11 10.15 -6.64 -7.61
CA ALA A 11 10.76 -5.32 -7.40
C ALA A 11 12.04 -5.12 -8.22
N ARG A 12 12.92 -6.13 -8.30
CA ARG A 12 14.13 -6.06 -9.13
C ARG A 12 13.82 -5.92 -10.62
N ARG A 13 12.76 -6.62 -11.10
CA ARG A 13 12.30 -6.49 -12.49
C ARG A 13 11.81 -5.07 -12.77
N VAL A 14 10.97 -4.51 -11.90
CA VAL A 14 10.47 -3.14 -12.03
C VAL A 14 11.62 -2.13 -12.08
N LEU A 15 12.64 -2.28 -11.23
CA LEU A 15 13.84 -1.42 -11.26
C LEU A 15 14.65 -1.57 -12.54
N ALA A 16 14.76 -2.78 -13.11
CA ALA A 16 15.51 -3.03 -14.33
C ALA A 16 14.80 -2.50 -15.59
N GLU A 17 13.48 -2.58 -15.62
CA GLU A 17 12.66 -2.13 -16.76
C GLU A 17 12.49 -0.62 -16.82
N SER A 18 12.58 0.07 -15.69
CA SER A 18 12.46 1.52 -15.63
C SER A 18 13.20 2.09 -14.42
N PRO A 19 14.47 2.53 -14.60
CA PRO A 19 15.24 3.19 -13.53
C PRO A 19 14.56 4.44 -12.96
N LEU A 20 13.67 5.04 -13.77
CA LEU A 20 12.80 6.15 -13.39
C LEU A 20 11.34 5.65 -13.34
N VAL A 21 11.03 4.79 -12.38
CA VAL A 21 9.64 4.39 -12.13
C VAL A 21 8.90 5.60 -11.57
N THR A 22 8.42 6.43 -12.47
CA THR A 22 7.42 7.43 -12.10
C THR A 22 6.12 6.69 -11.79
N GLY A 23 5.57 6.85 -10.58
CA GLY A 23 4.38 6.15 -10.08
C GLY A 23 3.07 6.40 -10.85
N HIS A 24 3.18 6.68 -12.15
CA HIS A 24 2.12 7.20 -13.00
C HIS A 24 1.32 6.16 -13.78
N ALA A 25 1.69 4.87 -13.72
CA ALA A 25 1.06 3.84 -14.56
C ALA A 25 -0.13 3.10 -13.92
N ALA A 26 -0.46 3.36 -12.65
CA ALA A 26 -1.66 2.78 -12.03
C ALA A 26 -2.89 3.67 -12.31
N PRO A 27 -4.08 3.09 -12.58
CA PRO A 27 -5.29 3.86 -12.73
C PRO A 27 -5.52 4.72 -11.48
N ARG A 28 -5.70 6.02 -11.68
CA ARG A 28 -5.95 6.97 -10.60
C ARG A 28 -7.44 6.92 -10.24
N HIS A 29 -7.77 6.09 -9.27
CA HIS A 29 -9.08 6.13 -8.65
C HIS A 29 -9.15 7.30 -7.65
N SER A 30 -10.30 7.96 -7.60
CA SER A 30 -10.55 8.92 -6.55
C SER A 30 -10.59 8.24 -5.17
N PRO A 31 -10.29 8.95 -4.07
CA PRO A 31 -10.42 8.40 -2.73
C PRO A 31 -11.80 7.78 -2.44
N ALA A 32 -12.88 8.36 -2.97
CA ALA A 32 -14.24 7.84 -2.84
C ALA A 32 -14.45 6.51 -3.59
N GLU A 33 -13.92 6.41 -4.82
CA GLU A 33 -13.98 5.16 -5.59
C GLU A 33 -13.20 4.04 -4.90
N LEU A 34 -12.04 4.35 -4.31
CA LEU A 34 -11.24 3.39 -3.55
C LEU A 34 -11.99 2.87 -2.33
N ILE A 35 -12.66 3.74 -1.58
CA ILE A 35 -13.47 3.32 -0.42
C ILE A 35 -14.65 2.47 -0.87
N THR A 36 -15.32 2.83 -1.96
CA THR A 36 -16.41 2.03 -2.54
C THR A 36 -15.92 0.65 -2.97
N ALA A 37 -14.76 0.58 -3.62
CA ALA A 37 -14.15 -0.67 -4.03
C ALA A 37 -13.69 -1.52 -2.83
N LEU A 38 -13.12 -0.88 -1.80
CA LEU A 38 -12.72 -1.55 -0.57
C LEU A 38 -13.92 -2.20 0.14
N ARG A 39 -15.03 -1.47 0.29
CA ARG A 39 -16.28 -2.02 0.88
C ARG A 39 -16.79 -3.27 0.15
N ARG A 40 -16.64 -3.32 -1.18
CA ARG A 40 -17.03 -4.49 -1.99
C ARG A 40 -16.06 -5.65 -1.90
N ALA A 41 -14.79 -5.36 -1.65
CA ALA A 41 -13.72 -6.34 -1.63
C ALA A 41 -13.51 -7.01 -0.26
N VAL A 42 -13.98 -6.39 0.81
CA VAL A 42 -13.79 -6.89 2.18
C VAL A 42 -14.64 -8.14 2.41
N ASP A 43 -13.96 -9.22 2.83
CA ASP A 43 -14.62 -10.41 3.38
C ASP A 43 -15.10 -10.10 4.81
N PRO A 44 -16.37 -10.34 5.17
CA PRO A 44 -16.88 -10.08 6.53
C PRO A 44 -16.19 -10.91 7.63
N ASN A 45 -15.52 -12.01 7.28
CA ASN A 45 -14.70 -12.82 8.18
C ASN A 45 -13.20 -12.56 7.99
N GLY A 46 -12.85 -11.54 7.23
CA GLY A 46 -11.47 -11.21 6.85
C GLY A 46 -10.90 -10.04 7.64
N TYR A 47 -9.99 -9.33 7.00
CA TYR A 47 -9.33 -8.16 7.57
C TYR A 47 -8.90 -7.19 6.46
N VAL A 48 -8.62 -5.94 6.85
CA VAL A 48 -8.03 -4.94 5.95
C VAL A 48 -6.62 -4.62 6.41
N VAL A 49 -5.73 -4.36 5.46
CA VAL A 49 -4.38 -3.84 5.73
C VAL A 49 -4.16 -2.54 4.98
N ILE A 50 -3.84 -1.49 5.72
CA ILE A 50 -3.29 -0.26 5.15
C ILE A 50 -1.78 -0.50 4.98
N GLN A 51 -1.32 -0.57 3.74
CA GLN A 51 0.08 -0.70 3.37
C GLN A 51 0.65 0.70 3.10
N ALA A 52 1.33 1.28 4.07
CA ALA A 52 1.76 2.67 4.05
C ALA A 52 3.22 2.78 3.55
N PHE A 53 3.40 3.10 2.28
CA PHE A 53 4.69 3.50 1.69
C PHE A 53 4.81 5.04 1.78
N LEU A 54 4.99 5.51 2.99
CA LEU A 54 4.93 6.90 3.41
C LEU A 54 6.08 7.19 4.36
N ASP A 55 6.45 8.46 4.50
CA ASP A 55 7.40 8.86 5.54
C ASP A 55 6.80 8.63 6.94
N ARG A 56 7.55 7.91 7.77
CA ARG A 56 7.11 7.50 9.10
C ARG A 56 7.49 8.55 10.14
N VAL A 57 6.70 9.59 10.21
CA VAL A 57 6.80 10.63 11.24
C VAL A 57 5.57 10.62 12.15
N PRO A 58 5.64 11.18 13.39
CA PRO A 58 4.53 11.13 14.34
C PRO A 58 3.20 11.64 13.77
N GLY A 59 3.23 12.68 12.92
CA GLY A 59 2.03 13.20 12.27
C GLY A 59 1.39 12.19 11.30
N THR A 60 2.19 11.50 10.50
CA THR A 60 1.72 10.44 9.59
C THR A 60 1.12 9.26 10.36
N GLU A 61 1.79 8.83 11.45
CA GLU A 61 1.27 7.75 12.29
C GLU A 61 -0.08 8.11 12.91
N ALA A 62 -0.24 9.32 13.41
CA ALA A 62 -1.48 9.78 14.05
C ALA A 62 -2.67 9.78 13.07
N VAL A 63 -2.52 10.37 11.88
CA VAL A 63 -3.61 10.43 10.89
C VAL A 63 -3.97 9.06 10.33
N LEU A 64 -2.99 8.16 10.20
CA LEU A 64 -3.24 6.78 9.79
C LEU A 64 -3.99 5.99 10.87
N GLU A 65 -3.69 6.22 12.14
CA GLU A 65 -4.38 5.55 13.26
C GLU A 65 -5.83 6.02 13.39
N GLU A 66 -6.09 7.31 13.17
CA GLU A 66 -7.46 7.83 13.10
C GLU A 66 -8.22 7.18 11.94
N PHE A 67 -7.64 7.15 10.75
CA PHE A 67 -8.25 6.55 9.57
C PHE A 67 -8.47 5.03 9.74
N ARG A 68 -7.51 4.32 10.34
CA ARG A 68 -7.67 2.92 10.71
C ARG A 68 -8.89 2.70 11.61
N THR A 69 -9.06 3.56 12.60
CA THR A 69 -10.19 3.49 13.54
C THR A 69 -11.52 3.70 12.83
N ASP A 70 -11.59 4.64 11.89
CA ASP A 70 -12.79 4.89 11.10
C ASP A 70 -13.11 3.71 10.16
N LEU A 71 -12.09 3.09 9.56
CA LEU A 71 -12.27 1.87 8.76
C LEU A 71 -12.81 0.70 9.59
N VAL A 72 -12.28 0.48 10.80
CA VAL A 72 -12.79 -0.56 11.71
C VAL A 72 -14.28 -0.35 11.99
N ARG A 73 -14.68 0.87 12.29
CA ARG A 73 -16.09 1.21 12.56
C ARG A 73 -16.99 1.02 11.35
N ALA A 74 -16.52 1.46 10.16
CA ALA A 74 -17.33 1.45 8.94
C ALA A 74 -17.43 0.07 8.30
N LEU A 75 -16.39 -0.77 8.41
CA LEU A 75 -16.32 -2.08 7.75
C LEU A 75 -16.61 -3.25 8.70
N ASN A 76 -16.57 -3.02 10.00
CA ASN A 76 -16.76 -4.04 11.05
C ASN A 76 -15.82 -5.26 10.92
N VAL A 77 -14.58 -5.03 10.49
CA VAL A 77 -13.52 -6.04 10.40
C VAL A 77 -12.23 -5.50 11.04
N PRO A 78 -11.29 -6.36 11.46
CA PRO A 78 -9.97 -5.92 11.90
C PRO A 78 -9.23 -5.14 10.82
N VAL A 79 -8.58 -4.04 11.19
CA VAL A 79 -7.75 -3.24 10.29
C VAL A 79 -6.35 -3.09 10.89
N ALA A 80 -5.32 -3.46 10.13
CA ALA A 80 -3.93 -3.28 10.49
C ALA A 80 -3.27 -2.18 9.64
N VAL A 81 -2.23 -1.55 10.18
CA VAL A 81 -1.34 -0.64 9.43
C VAL A 81 0.05 -1.25 9.38
N GLY A 82 0.59 -1.37 8.17
CA GLY A 82 1.96 -1.80 7.95
C GLY A 82 2.75 -0.75 7.18
N PHE A 83 3.87 -0.26 7.75
CA PHE A 83 4.75 0.65 7.03
C PHE A 83 5.67 -0.15 6.08
N GLY A 84 5.57 0.13 4.80
CA GLY A 84 6.44 -0.39 3.76
C GLY A 84 7.77 0.38 3.68
N PRO A 85 8.86 -0.30 3.31
CA PRO A 85 8.93 -1.72 2.98
C PRO A 85 9.09 -2.65 4.20
N ARG A 86 9.14 -2.14 5.43
CA ARG A 86 9.47 -2.91 6.64
C ARG A 86 8.53 -4.11 6.85
N TYR A 87 7.20 -3.95 6.68
CA TYR A 87 6.24 -5.03 6.89
C TYR A 87 6.45 -6.23 5.95
N LEU A 88 7.10 -6.04 4.79
CA LEU A 88 7.41 -7.12 3.85
C LEU A 88 8.23 -8.25 4.51
N HIS A 89 9.05 -7.89 5.51
CA HIS A 89 9.93 -8.81 6.25
C HIS A 89 9.29 -9.38 7.53
N SER A 90 8.03 -9.05 7.82
CA SER A 90 7.29 -9.52 9.00
C SER A 90 5.95 -10.14 8.62
N THR A 91 4.92 -9.31 8.47
CA THR A 91 3.56 -9.77 8.13
C THR A 91 3.36 -10.08 6.64
N GLY A 92 4.27 -9.64 5.77
CA GLY A 92 4.15 -9.78 4.33
C GLY A 92 3.98 -11.22 3.84
N GLN A 93 4.63 -12.21 4.49
CA GLN A 93 4.44 -13.62 4.17
C GLN A 93 3.02 -14.08 4.50
N PHE A 94 2.47 -13.67 5.65
CA PHE A 94 1.08 -13.99 6.01
C PHE A 94 0.08 -13.38 5.04
N HIS A 95 0.31 -12.13 4.63
CA HIS A 95 -0.58 -11.46 3.68
C HIS A 95 -0.63 -12.16 2.31
N LYS A 96 0.47 -12.75 1.86
CA LYS A 96 0.58 -13.45 0.58
C LYS A 96 0.21 -14.93 0.66
N GLY A 97 0.77 -15.64 1.63
CA GLY A 97 0.66 -17.10 1.77
C GLY A 97 -0.39 -17.59 2.75
N GLY A 98 -1.01 -16.69 3.55
CA GLY A 98 -2.09 -17.03 4.48
C GLY A 98 -3.46 -17.18 3.77
N PRO A 99 -4.56 -17.32 4.53
CA PRO A 99 -5.91 -17.35 3.98
C PRO A 99 -6.21 -16.12 3.10
N ALA A 100 -6.90 -16.33 1.96
CA ALA A 100 -7.19 -15.26 0.99
C ALA A 100 -8.40 -14.40 1.40
N VAL A 101 -8.44 -13.96 2.65
CA VAL A 101 -9.53 -13.16 3.24
C VAL A 101 -9.12 -11.71 3.52
N GLY A 102 -7.87 -11.34 3.23
CA GLY A 102 -7.36 -9.98 3.40
C GLY A 102 -7.67 -9.09 2.21
N ALA A 103 -8.09 -7.84 2.45
CA ALA A 103 -8.16 -6.76 1.47
C ALA A 103 -7.10 -5.69 1.81
N PHE A 104 -6.45 -5.13 0.79
CA PHE A 104 -5.28 -4.28 0.96
C PHE A 104 -5.54 -2.90 0.37
N LEU A 105 -5.29 -1.85 1.15
CA LEU A 105 -5.25 -0.47 0.70
C LEU A 105 -3.79 0.00 0.75
N GLN A 106 -3.16 0.10 -0.41
CA GLN A 106 -1.79 0.55 -0.54
C GLN A 106 -1.74 2.05 -0.79
N LEU A 107 -1.14 2.79 0.15
CA LEU A 107 -0.92 4.24 0.07
C LEU A 107 0.56 4.49 -0.26
N LEU A 108 0.82 5.30 -1.28
CA LEU A 108 2.17 5.68 -1.71
C LEU A 108 2.29 7.19 -1.76
N ASP A 109 3.27 7.74 -1.03
CA ASP A 109 3.68 9.13 -1.16
C ASP A 109 4.50 9.32 -2.45
N THR A 110 4.04 10.20 -3.33
CA THR A 110 4.74 10.53 -4.58
C THR A 110 5.66 11.74 -4.44
N THR A 111 5.72 12.35 -3.26
CA THR A 111 6.60 13.49 -2.95
C THR A 111 7.88 13.09 -2.23
N MET A 112 8.13 11.77 -2.08
CA MET A 112 9.34 11.27 -1.43
C MET A 112 10.60 11.80 -2.11
N PRO A 113 11.61 12.27 -1.34
CA PRO A 113 12.85 12.78 -1.90
C PRO A 113 13.60 11.72 -2.72
N GLU A 114 14.09 12.12 -3.88
CA GLU A 114 14.94 11.30 -4.75
C GLU A 114 16.40 11.28 -4.24
N VAL A 115 16.63 10.60 -3.11
CA VAL A 115 17.96 10.48 -2.50
C VAL A 115 18.74 9.38 -3.24
N PRO A 116 19.91 9.68 -3.83
CA PRO A 116 20.71 8.69 -4.56
C PRO A 116 21.19 7.55 -3.66
N ILE A 117 21.21 6.33 -4.19
CA ILE A 117 21.80 5.16 -3.54
C ILE A 117 23.28 5.08 -3.95
N PRO A 118 24.26 5.18 -3.01
CA PRO A 118 25.67 5.13 -3.35
C PRO A 118 26.04 3.87 -4.16
N GLY A 119 26.77 4.06 -5.26
CA GLY A 119 27.24 2.97 -6.13
C GLY A 119 26.20 2.40 -7.10
N THR A 120 25.06 3.06 -7.26
CA THR A 120 24.01 2.68 -8.24
C THR A 120 23.47 3.91 -8.97
N ASP A 121 22.76 3.69 -10.08
CA ASP A 121 22.04 4.76 -10.80
C ASP A 121 20.62 5.02 -10.22
N GLY A 122 20.24 4.31 -9.15
CA GLY A 122 18.93 4.38 -8.53
C GLY A 122 18.85 5.33 -7.34
N THR A 123 17.62 5.62 -6.91
CA THR A 123 17.31 6.41 -5.72
C THR A 123 16.55 5.57 -4.70
N PHE A 124 16.53 6.01 -3.42
CA PHE A 124 15.69 5.36 -2.41
C PHE A 124 14.20 5.48 -2.74
N GLY A 125 13.75 6.58 -3.37
CA GLY A 125 12.39 6.74 -3.83
C GLY A 125 12.02 5.69 -4.89
N SER A 126 12.85 5.52 -5.92
CA SER A 126 12.65 4.49 -6.96
C SER A 126 12.65 3.07 -6.39
N LEU A 127 13.51 2.79 -5.40
CA LEU A 127 13.55 1.49 -4.71
C LEU A 127 12.26 1.21 -3.93
N ILE A 128 11.77 2.18 -3.15
CA ILE A 128 10.53 2.05 -2.38
C ILE A 128 9.34 1.83 -3.31
N LEU A 129 9.27 2.59 -4.41
CA LEU A 129 8.22 2.44 -5.42
C LEU A 129 8.25 1.06 -6.08
N ALA A 130 9.43 0.55 -6.43
CA ALA A 130 9.59 -0.79 -6.99
C ALA A 130 9.15 -1.88 -6.00
N GLN A 131 9.46 -1.73 -4.72
CA GLN A 131 9.04 -2.66 -3.67
C GLN A 131 7.51 -2.61 -3.46
N ALA A 132 6.90 -1.42 -3.47
CA ALA A 132 5.45 -1.26 -3.41
C ALA A 132 4.76 -1.93 -4.61
N SER A 133 5.29 -1.72 -5.81
CA SER A 133 4.76 -2.31 -7.05
C SER A 133 4.90 -3.82 -7.07
N GLY A 134 6.05 -4.36 -6.67
CA GLY A 134 6.29 -5.81 -6.59
C GLY A 134 5.40 -6.49 -5.55
N ASP A 135 5.18 -5.86 -4.39
CA ASP A 135 4.28 -6.39 -3.37
C ASP A 135 2.82 -6.46 -3.87
N ARG A 136 2.35 -5.37 -4.51
CA ARG A 136 1.02 -5.30 -5.12
C ARG A 136 0.82 -6.38 -6.18
N GLU A 137 1.79 -6.57 -7.05
CA GLU A 137 1.74 -7.59 -8.10
C GLU A 137 1.60 -9.01 -7.51
N VAL A 138 2.40 -9.35 -6.50
CA VAL A 138 2.34 -10.66 -5.86
C VAL A 138 1.02 -10.87 -5.12
N LEU A 139 0.53 -9.88 -4.39
CA LEU A 139 -0.79 -9.96 -3.74
C LEU A 139 -1.90 -10.19 -4.77
N ALA A 140 -1.91 -9.42 -5.86
CA ALA A 140 -2.89 -9.55 -6.93
C ALA A 140 -2.81 -10.92 -7.62
N SER A 141 -1.61 -11.44 -7.89
CA SER A 141 -1.41 -12.77 -8.48
C SER A 141 -1.94 -13.91 -7.61
N HIS A 142 -2.02 -13.69 -6.30
CA HIS A 142 -2.63 -14.61 -5.33
C HIS A 142 -4.13 -14.34 -5.11
N GLY A 143 -4.77 -13.58 -5.98
CA GLY A 143 -6.20 -13.29 -5.93
C GLY A 143 -6.63 -12.37 -4.78
N ARG A 144 -5.70 -11.63 -4.20
CA ARG A 144 -6.02 -10.69 -3.12
C ARG A 144 -6.38 -9.33 -3.68
N PRO A 145 -7.49 -8.72 -3.25
CA PRO A 145 -7.84 -7.37 -3.67
C PRO A 145 -6.83 -6.36 -3.11
N VAL A 146 -6.17 -5.64 -4.02
CA VAL A 146 -5.24 -4.55 -3.68
C VAL A 146 -5.71 -3.28 -4.35
N LEU A 147 -6.06 -2.30 -3.53
CA LEU A 147 -6.49 -0.97 -3.94
C LEU A 147 -5.31 -0.02 -3.77
N PHE A 148 -4.93 0.67 -4.83
CA PHE A 148 -3.74 1.53 -4.85
C PHE A 148 -4.13 3.01 -4.88
N CYS A 149 -3.53 3.78 -4.00
CA CYS A 149 -3.65 5.23 -3.93
C CYS A 149 -2.26 5.88 -3.91
N ALA A 150 -1.93 6.60 -4.97
CA ALA A 150 -0.82 7.54 -4.98
C ALA A 150 -1.31 8.88 -4.44
N THR A 151 -0.57 9.50 -3.53
CA THR A 151 -0.93 10.78 -2.91
C THR A 151 0.27 11.72 -2.83
N GLU A 152 0.00 13.01 -3.02
CA GLU A 152 0.95 14.11 -2.77
C GLU A 152 0.59 14.86 -1.48
N ASP A 153 -0.63 14.63 -0.96
CA ASP A 153 -1.14 15.21 0.28
C ASP A 153 -1.94 14.13 1.03
N LEU A 154 -1.26 13.41 1.91
CA LEU A 154 -1.87 12.34 2.70
C LEU A 154 -3.05 12.84 3.55
N PRO A 155 -2.95 13.94 4.33
CA PRO A 155 -4.06 14.45 5.12
C PRO A 155 -5.30 14.75 4.29
N ALA A 156 -5.15 15.39 3.12
CA ALA A 156 -6.26 15.67 2.23
C ALA A 156 -6.88 14.39 1.65
N THR A 157 -6.06 13.45 1.22
CA THR A 157 -6.50 12.16 0.69
C THR A 157 -7.29 11.36 1.74
N LEU A 158 -6.76 11.25 2.95
CA LEU A 158 -7.46 10.53 4.03
C LEU A 158 -8.76 11.23 4.46
N ARG A 159 -8.81 12.56 4.46
CA ARG A 159 -10.05 13.30 4.72
C ARG A 159 -11.14 12.93 3.70
N GLN A 160 -10.81 12.92 2.40
CA GLN A 160 -11.75 12.53 1.35
C GLN A 160 -12.20 11.07 1.48
N MET A 161 -11.29 10.16 1.86
CA MET A 161 -11.64 8.77 2.14
C MET A 161 -12.59 8.65 3.34
N ARG A 162 -12.36 9.42 4.41
CA ARG A 162 -13.22 9.46 5.61
C ARG A 162 -14.61 10.00 5.30
N GLU A 163 -14.71 11.04 4.48
CA GLU A 163 -16.00 11.57 3.98
C GLU A 163 -16.76 10.50 3.18
N ALA A 164 -16.06 9.74 2.34
CA ALA A 164 -16.67 8.63 1.59
C ALA A 164 -17.06 7.43 2.48
N LEU A 165 -16.42 7.25 3.63
CA LEU A 165 -16.81 6.24 4.63
C LEU A 165 -18.09 6.62 5.38
N ALA A 166 -18.38 7.91 5.53
CA ALA A 166 -19.55 8.40 6.24
C ALA A 166 -20.84 8.34 5.41
N ASN A 167 -20.73 8.19 4.07
CA ASN A 167 -21.83 8.07 3.11
C ASN A 167 -22.10 6.62 2.75
#